data_0e605d2cc6b0704980579d250c908c55
#
_entry.id   0e605d2cc6b0704980579d250c908c55
#
_cell.length_a   1.000
_cell.length_b   1.000
_cell.length_c   1.000
_cell.angle_alpha   90.00
_cell.angle_beta   90.00
_cell.angle_gamma   90.00
#
_symmetry.space_group_name_H-M   'P 1'
#
loop_
_entity.id
_entity.type
_entity.pdbx_description
1 polymer ?
#
loop_
_entity_poly.entity_id
_entity_poly.type
_entity_poly.pdbx_seq_one_letter_code
_entity_poly.pdbx_strand_id
1 'polypeptide(L)'
;MLNQGNQNDLAARYDGNWNRGEKHGEGTYFFPNGDRYEGEWKQGKQHGEGTYFFPNGDKYAGRWEEGKKHGQGIYYFSDGDSFVGQWKDGNAHGKGMYTYPSGEKFVGEWKEGKKQLQGPLILSD
;
A
#
# COMPACT_ATOMS: atom_id res chain seq x y z
N MET A 1 -26.91 9.17 16.82
CA MET A 1 -26.77 9.13 16.27
C MET A 1 -26.50 9.34 15.48
N LEU A 2 -26.23 9.23 15.54
CA LEU A 2 -25.87 9.31 14.81
C LEU A 2 -25.62 9.60 13.84
N ASN A 3 -25.45 9.57 13.68
CA ASN A 3 -25.19 9.85 12.72
C ASN A 3 -25.42 9.82 11.74
N GLN A 4 -25.67 10.07 11.74
CA GLN A 4 -25.91 9.98 10.83
C GLN A 4 -25.76 10.27 9.79
N GLY A 5 -25.66 10.49 9.75
CA GLY A 5 -25.53 10.73 8.78
C GLY A 5 -24.98 10.92 7.93
N ASN A 6 -24.54 11.12 8.01
CA ASN A 6 -23.91 11.27 7.19
C ASN A 6 -23.54 10.67 6.44
N GLN A 7 -23.91 10.41 6.10
CA GLN A 7 -23.68 9.86 5.35
C GLN A 7 -22.71 9.60 4.55
N ASN A 8 -22.59 9.88 4.10
CA ASN A 8 -21.58 9.69 3.47
C ASN A 8 -20.53 9.59 4.21
N ASP A 9 -20.82 9.54 5.09
CA ASP A 9 -20.00 9.49 5.77
C ASP A 9 -19.52 8.57 6.07
N LEU A 10 -19.10 8.52 5.69
CA LEU A 10 -18.46 7.59 5.86
C LEU A 10 -17.62 7.73 6.92
N ALA A 11 -17.99 7.38 8.00
CA ALA A 11 -17.19 7.40 9.15
C ALA A 11 -16.13 6.38 9.00
N ALA A 12 -14.98 6.62 9.60
CA ALA A 12 -13.95 5.63 9.67
C ALA A 12 -14.43 4.48 10.55
N ARG A 13 -13.99 3.26 10.25
CA ARG A 13 -14.38 2.10 11.03
C ARG A 13 -13.20 1.15 11.14
N TYR A 14 -13.00 0.62 12.31
CA TYR A 14 -11.94 -0.36 12.53
C TYR A 14 -12.53 -1.66 13.03
N ASP A 15 -12.22 -2.75 12.35
CA ASP A 15 -12.61 -4.09 12.73
C ASP A 15 -11.35 -4.88 13.01
N GLY A 16 -11.07 -5.15 14.26
CA GLY A 16 -9.85 -5.89 14.57
C GLY A 16 -9.52 -5.82 16.05
N ASN A 17 -8.27 -6.11 16.33
CA ASN A 17 -7.80 -6.22 17.70
C ASN A 17 -7.40 -4.86 18.26
N TRP A 18 -7.55 -4.72 19.56
CA TRP A 18 -7.22 -3.51 20.29
C TRP A 18 -6.32 -3.85 21.46
N ASN A 19 -5.43 -2.94 21.80
CA ASN A 19 -4.61 -3.07 22.98
C ASN A 19 -4.49 -1.70 23.61
N ARG A 20 -5.03 -1.55 24.84
CA ARG A 20 -4.96 -0.30 25.58
C ARG A 20 -5.52 0.87 24.77
N GLY A 21 -6.61 0.63 24.06
CA GLY A 21 -7.28 1.66 23.29
C GLY A 21 -6.67 1.98 21.95
N GLU A 22 -5.64 1.24 21.56
CA GLU A 22 -4.99 1.44 20.26
C GLU A 22 -5.16 0.23 19.38
N LYS A 23 -5.26 0.44 18.06
CA LYS A 23 -5.28 -0.67 17.12
C LYS A 23 -4.01 -1.47 17.27
N HIS A 24 -4.14 -2.78 17.28
CA HIS A 24 -3.00 -3.64 17.55
C HIS A 24 -3.26 -5.01 16.97
N GLY A 25 -2.19 -5.69 16.51
CA GLY A 25 -2.37 -7.01 15.93
C GLY A 25 -3.04 -6.91 14.58
N GLU A 26 -3.93 -7.85 14.29
CA GLU A 26 -4.59 -7.89 12.99
C GLU A 26 -5.87 -7.07 13.00
N GLY A 27 -6.10 -6.33 11.91
CA GLY A 27 -7.34 -5.57 11.82
C GLY A 27 -7.49 -4.91 10.48
N THR A 28 -8.73 -4.50 10.20
CA THR A 28 -9.07 -3.81 8.96
C THR A 28 -9.61 -2.45 9.30
N TYR A 29 -9.06 -1.42 8.65
CA TYR A 29 -9.49 -0.05 8.84
C TYR A 29 -10.11 0.47 7.56
N PHE A 30 -11.31 1.04 7.69
CA PHE A 30 -12.02 1.63 6.57
C PHE A 30 -11.93 3.15 6.71
N PHE A 31 -11.28 3.78 5.75
CA PHE A 31 -11.09 5.23 5.79
C PHE A 31 -12.33 5.93 5.22
N PRO A 32 -12.59 7.16 5.67
CA PRO A 32 -13.76 7.88 5.14
C PRO A 32 -13.73 8.09 3.64
N ASN A 33 -12.54 8.15 3.04
CA ASN A 33 -12.43 8.40 1.60
C ASN A 33 -12.60 7.15 0.74
N GLY A 34 -12.84 6.00 1.37
CA GLY A 34 -13.01 4.77 0.63
C GLY A 34 -11.79 3.86 0.58
N ASP A 35 -10.67 4.32 1.09
CA ASP A 35 -9.49 3.47 1.21
C ASP A 35 -9.76 2.40 2.27
N ARG A 36 -8.99 1.33 2.23
CA ARG A 36 -9.10 0.26 3.23
C ARG A 36 -7.72 -0.34 3.46
N TYR A 37 -7.37 -0.55 4.71
CA TYR A 37 -6.12 -1.24 5.05
C TYR A 37 -6.45 -2.50 5.83
N GLU A 38 -5.89 -3.63 5.40
CA GLU A 38 -6.04 -4.91 6.08
C GLU A 38 -4.67 -5.43 6.43
N GLY A 39 -4.39 -5.59 7.71
CA GLY A 39 -3.08 -6.12 8.08
C GLY A 39 -2.76 -5.88 9.53
N GLU A 40 -1.47 -5.78 9.79
CA GLU A 40 -0.97 -5.67 11.15
C GLU A 40 -0.90 -4.23 11.59
N TRP A 41 -1.11 -4.06 12.89
CA TRP A 41 -1.12 -2.75 13.54
C TRP A 41 -0.24 -2.79 14.76
N LYS A 42 0.39 -1.67 15.06
CA LYS A 42 1.17 -1.54 16.27
C LYS A 42 1.00 -0.12 16.78
N GLN A 43 0.47 0.00 18.01
CA GLN A 43 0.28 1.28 18.64
C GLN A 43 -0.45 2.26 17.75
N GLY A 44 -1.52 1.78 17.11
CA GLY A 44 -2.38 2.59 16.28
C GLY A 44 -1.91 2.85 14.87
N LYS A 45 -0.76 2.29 14.49
CA LYS A 45 -0.20 2.52 13.15
C LYS A 45 -0.03 1.24 12.38
N GLN A 46 -0.12 1.33 11.05
CA GLN A 46 0.14 0.17 10.21
C GLN A 46 1.57 -0.30 10.42
N HIS A 47 1.72 -1.61 10.48
CA HIS A 47 3.02 -2.18 10.82
C HIS A 47 3.08 -3.59 10.23
N GLY A 48 4.30 -4.08 9.98
CA GLY A 48 4.46 -5.44 9.50
C GLY A 48 3.85 -5.64 8.14
N GLU A 49 3.13 -6.74 7.97
CA GLU A 49 2.55 -7.07 6.68
C GLU A 49 1.13 -6.53 6.59
N GLY A 50 0.78 -5.94 5.46
CA GLY A 50 -0.57 -5.46 5.26
C GLY A 50 -0.83 -5.06 3.82
N THR A 51 -2.10 -4.97 3.48
CA THR A 51 -2.53 -4.60 2.14
C THR A 51 -3.41 -3.36 2.22
N TYR A 52 -3.08 -2.38 1.39
CA TYR A 52 -3.83 -1.13 1.30
C TYR A 52 -4.58 -1.11 -0.02
N PHE A 53 -5.89 -0.86 0.06
CA PHE A 53 -6.75 -0.84 -1.11
C PHE A 53 -7.22 0.57 -1.38
N PHE A 54 -7.02 1.04 -2.60
CA PHE A 54 -7.45 2.38 -3.01
C PHE A 54 -8.78 2.30 -3.75
N PRO A 55 -9.60 3.34 -3.71
CA PRO A 55 -10.90 3.31 -4.38
C PRO A 55 -10.82 3.08 -5.87
N ASN A 56 -9.72 3.48 -6.52
CA ASN A 56 -9.59 3.32 -7.96
C ASN A 56 -9.21 1.91 -8.39
N GLY A 57 -9.04 1.00 -7.45
CA GLY A 57 -8.68 -0.36 -7.78
C GLY A 57 -7.22 -0.71 -7.61
N ASP A 58 -6.38 0.28 -7.34
CA ASP A 58 -4.98 0.02 -7.03
C ASP A 58 -4.90 -0.65 -5.67
N LYS A 59 -3.81 -1.37 -5.42
CA LYS A 59 -3.55 -1.86 -4.07
C LYS A 59 -2.06 -2.07 -3.86
N TYR A 60 -1.65 -1.90 -2.61
CA TYR A 60 -0.27 -2.16 -2.22
C TYR A 60 -0.27 -3.29 -1.19
N ALA A 61 0.54 -4.30 -1.41
CA ALA A 61 0.68 -5.43 -0.49
C ALA A 61 2.14 -5.55 -0.11
N GLY A 62 2.45 -5.40 1.17
CA GLY A 62 3.83 -5.48 1.58
C GLY A 62 4.02 -5.05 3.02
N ARG A 63 5.22 -4.57 3.29
CA ARG A 63 5.59 -4.22 4.65
C ARG A 63 5.33 -2.77 4.95
N TRP A 64 5.07 -2.51 6.22
CA TRP A 64 4.73 -1.19 6.73
C TRP A 64 5.51 -0.92 7.99
N GLU A 65 5.86 0.33 8.20
CA GLU A 65 6.52 0.75 9.41
C GLU A 65 6.07 2.16 9.74
N GLU A 66 5.57 2.37 10.96
CA GLU A 66 5.10 3.67 11.40
C GLU A 66 4.09 4.29 10.44
N GLY A 67 3.21 3.46 9.88
CA GLY A 67 2.17 3.94 8.98
C GLY A 67 2.60 4.17 7.55
N LYS A 68 3.83 3.82 7.20
CA LYS A 68 4.34 4.06 5.85
C LYS A 68 4.83 2.77 5.22
N LYS A 69 4.71 2.68 3.89
CA LYS A 69 5.27 1.56 3.15
C LYS A 69 6.76 1.53 3.40
N HIS A 70 7.30 0.36 3.69
CA HIS A 70 8.71 0.26 4.01
C HIS A 70 9.18 -1.16 3.73
N GLY A 71 10.37 -1.30 3.11
CA GLY A 71 10.89 -2.60 2.78
C GLY A 71 10.24 -3.16 1.54
N GLN A 72 10.12 -4.47 1.48
CA GLN A 72 9.66 -5.16 0.29
C GLN A 72 8.15 -5.02 0.12
N GLY A 73 7.69 -4.73 -1.09
CA GLY A 73 6.27 -4.63 -1.35
C GLY A 73 5.94 -4.66 -2.82
N ILE A 74 4.67 -4.92 -3.12
CA ILE A 74 4.16 -4.99 -4.48
C ILE A 74 3.01 -4.01 -4.62
N TYR A 75 3.09 -3.15 -5.62
CA TYR A 75 2.00 -2.24 -5.94
C TYR A 75 1.30 -2.77 -7.19
N TYR A 76 0.00 -2.96 -7.09
CA TYR A 76 -0.82 -3.43 -8.20
C TYR A 76 -1.65 -2.26 -8.70
N PHE A 77 -1.45 -1.89 -9.95
CA PHE A 77 -2.22 -0.80 -10.55
C PHE A 77 -3.52 -1.35 -11.12
N SER A 78 -4.56 -0.53 -11.13
CA SER A 78 -5.87 -0.97 -11.58
C SER A 78 -5.89 -1.38 -13.05
N ASP A 79 -4.93 -0.90 -13.84
CA ASP A 79 -4.87 -1.23 -15.25
C ASP A 79 -4.13 -2.54 -15.54
N GLY A 80 -3.66 -3.21 -14.51
CA GLY A 80 -2.97 -4.48 -14.72
C GLY A 80 -1.47 -4.44 -14.60
N ASP A 81 -0.91 -3.24 -14.49
CA ASP A 81 0.53 -3.11 -14.25
C ASP A 81 0.83 -3.50 -12.80
N SER A 82 2.07 -3.84 -12.53
CA SER A 82 2.49 -4.08 -11.14
C SER A 82 3.94 -3.64 -10.96
N PHE A 83 4.28 -3.31 -9.73
CA PHE A 83 5.63 -2.93 -9.38
C PHE A 83 6.05 -3.70 -8.13
N VAL A 84 7.18 -4.39 -8.22
CA VAL A 84 7.75 -5.13 -7.11
C VAL A 84 9.08 -4.48 -6.77
N GLY A 85 9.26 -4.11 -5.51
CA GLY A 85 10.53 -3.49 -5.17
C GLY A 85 10.59 -3.07 -3.72
N GLN A 86 11.56 -2.23 -3.43
CA GLN A 86 11.79 -1.71 -2.08
C GLN A 86 11.09 -0.37 -1.92
N TRP A 87 10.66 -0.13 -0.72
CA TRP A 87 9.93 1.09 -0.36
C TRP A 87 10.58 1.72 0.85
N LYS A 88 10.61 3.03 0.87
CA LYS A 88 11.17 3.75 1.98
C LYS A 88 10.33 5.00 2.22
N ASP A 89 9.80 5.12 3.44
CA ASP A 89 8.99 6.27 3.83
C ASP A 89 7.86 6.53 2.84
N GLY A 90 7.24 5.46 2.34
CA GLY A 90 6.08 5.56 1.48
C GLY A 90 6.39 5.62 0.00
N ASN A 91 7.66 5.68 -0.38
CA ASN A 91 8.04 5.82 -1.79
C ASN A 91 8.89 4.66 -2.27
N ALA A 92 8.77 4.34 -3.54
CA ALA A 92 9.62 3.32 -4.14
C ALA A 92 11.06 3.80 -4.07
N HIS A 93 11.97 2.90 -3.73
CA HIS A 93 13.37 3.26 -3.52
C HIS A 93 14.26 2.08 -3.86
N GLY A 94 15.36 2.34 -4.58
CA GLY A 94 16.30 1.28 -4.93
C GLY A 94 15.80 0.49 -6.12
N LYS A 95 16.25 -0.75 -6.20
CA LYS A 95 15.93 -1.59 -7.35
C LYS A 95 14.50 -2.07 -7.32
N GLY A 96 13.89 -2.16 -8.49
CA GLY A 96 12.54 -2.66 -8.59
C GLY A 96 12.24 -3.13 -9.98
N MET A 97 11.11 -3.82 -10.13
CA MET A 97 10.69 -4.37 -11.40
C MET A 97 9.25 -3.98 -11.68
N TYR A 98 9.05 -3.32 -12.80
CA TYR A 98 7.74 -2.91 -13.26
C TYR A 98 7.28 -3.91 -14.32
N THR A 99 6.09 -4.44 -14.20
CA THR A 99 5.55 -5.40 -15.14
C THR A 99 4.31 -4.83 -15.79
N TYR A 100 4.28 -4.82 -17.11
CA TYR A 100 3.14 -4.35 -17.89
C TYR A 100 2.15 -5.48 -18.11
N PRO A 101 0.90 -5.19 -18.43
CA PRO A 101 -0.08 -6.24 -18.66
C PRO A 101 0.33 -7.23 -19.76
N SER A 102 1.14 -6.78 -20.71
CA SER A 102 1.64 -7.64 -21.78
C SER A 102 2.62 -8.69 -21.29
N GLY A 103 3.14 -8.51 -20.08
CA GLY A 103 4.19 -9.39 -19.57
C GLY A 103 5.58 -8.81 -19.71
N GLU A 104 5.72 -7.70 -20.43
CA GLU A 104 7.01 -7.04 -20.51
C GLU A 104 7.40 -6.48 -19.17
N LYS A 105 8.68 -6.48 -18.88
CA LYS A 105 9.20 -6.05 -17.60
C LYS A 105 10.27 -4.99 -17.78
N PHE A 106 10.30 -4.09 -16.81
CA PHE A 106 11.29 -3.03 -16.80
C PHE A 106 11.95 -3.08 -15.43
N VAL A 107 13.26 -3.32 -15.43
CA VAL A 107 14.03 -3.39 -14.18
C VAL A 107 14.91 -2.16 -14.11
N GLY A 108 14.86 -1.49 -12.99
CA GLY A 108 15.65 -0.27 -12.84
C GLY A 108 15.71 0.20 -11.42
N GLU A 109 16.13 1.44 -11.28
CA GLU A 109 16.29 2.07 -9.98
C GLU A 109 15.22 3.12 -9.78
N TRP A 110 14.76 3.24 -8.54
CA TRP A 110 13.78 4.25 -8.16
C TRP A 110 14.34 5.07 -7.00
N LYS A 111 13.98 6.32 -6.97
CA LYS A 111 14.38 7.19 -5.90
C LYS A 111 13.22 8.12 -5.61
N GLU A 112 12.74 8.08 -4.36
CA GLU A 112 11.61 8.89 -3.95
C GLU A 112 10.40 8.71 -4.86
N GLY A 113 10.16 7.46 -5.24
CA GLY A 113 9.00 7.11 -6.04
C GLY A 113 9.17 7.34 -7.53
N LYS A 114 10.32 7.84 -7.96
CA LYS A 114 10.53 8.16 -9.36
C LYS A 114 11.55 7.24 -9.98
N LYS A 115 11.27 6.83 -11.22
CA LYS A 115 12.16 5.99 -11.96
C LYS A 115 13.37 6.79 -12.39
N GLN A 116 14.54 6.22 -12.18
CA GLN A 116 15.79 6.85 -12.59
C GLN A 116 16.03 6.57 -14.06
N LEU A 117 16.53 7.54 -14.76
CA LEU A 117 16.62 7.44 -16.20
C LEU A 117 17.72 6.55 -16.72
N GLN A 118 18.83 6.51 -16.02
CA GLN A 118 19.87 5.69 -16.57
C GLN A 118 19.66 4.26 -16.15
N GLY A 119 19.99 3.37 -17.02
CA GLY A 119 20.03 1.97 -16.72
C GLY A 119 18.75 1.21 -16.80
N PRO A 120 17.74 1.70 -17.49
CA PRO A 120 16.56 0.86 -17.59
C PRO A 120 16.84 -0.31 -18.51
N LEU A 121 16.46 -1.48 -18.03
CA LEU A 121 16.51 -2.67 -18.84
C LEU A 121 15.09 -3.12 -19.01
N ILE A 122 14.68 -3.27 -20.24
CA ILE A 122 13.37 -3.80 -20.52
C ILE A 122 13.54 -5.29 -20.81
N LEU A 123 12.87 -6.09 -20.00
CA LEU A 123 12.91 -7.54 -20.17
C LEU A 123 11.56 -7.99 -20.68
N SER A 124 11.56 -8.79 -21.72
CA SER A 124 10.31 -9.35 -22.19
C SER A 124 10.51 -10.84 -22.38
N ASP A 125 9.45 -11.55 -22.16
CA ASP A 125 9.50 -13.00 -22.22
C ASP A 125 9.19 -13.54 -23.56
#